data_c1a0d969b7b816365b3f94efbc435de2
#
_entry.id   c1a0d969b7b816365b3f94efbc435de2
#
_cell.length_a   1.000
_cell.length_b   1.000
_cell.length_c   1.000
_cell.angle_alpha   90.00
_cell.angle_beta   90.00
_cell.angle_gamma   90.00
#
_symmetry.space_group_name_H-M   'P 1'
#
loop_
_entity.id
_entity.type
_entity.pdbx_description
1 polymer ?
#
loop_
_entity_poly.entity_id
_entity_poly.type
_entity_poly.pdbx_seq_one_letter_code
_entity_poly.pdbx_strand_id
1 'polypeptide(L)'
;IALDTNQAITDSEVQTIVTTHCAGCHAAQPTMAGFTAPPKGIILETLADVKKYQAQVYAQSVASQAMPIGNMTQMTPNERAILGHWLETN
;
A
#
# COMPACT_ATOMS: atom_id res chain seq x y z
N ILE A 1 5.41 14.75 6.48
CA ILE A 1 6.77 14.66 5.92
C ILE A 1 6.72 15.08 4.46
N ALA A 2 7.60 15.98 4.09
CA ALA A 2 7.70 16.42 2.71
C ALA A 2 8.52 15.40 1.90
N LEU A 3 7.95 14.94 0.80
CA LEU A 3 8.65 14.08 -0.13
C LEU A 3 9.68 14.92 -0.90
N ASP A 4 10.90 14.41 -1.04
CA ASP A 4 11.91 15.04 -1.86
C ASP A 4 11.54 14.86 -3.34
N THR A 5 11.12 15.95 -3.99
CA THR A 5 10.68 15.93 -5.37
C THR A 5 11.82 15.72 -6.37
N ASN A 6 13.07 15.86 -5.93
CA ASN A 6 14.22 15.57 -6.76
C ASN A 6 14.58 14.09 -6.79
N GLN A 7 14.00 13.32 -5.89
CA GLN A 7 14.27 11.89 -5.79
C GLN A 7 13.27 11.13 -6.67
N ALA A 8 13.80 10.34 -7.59
CA ALA A 8 12.94 9.47 -8.41
C ALA A 8 12.37 8.34 -7.55
N ILE A 9 11.08 8.13 -7.64
CA ILE A 9 10.41 7.01 -6.98
C ILE A 9 10.37 5.85 -7.97
N THR A 10 10.92 4.71 -7.57
CA THR A 10 10.98 3.53 -8.42
C THR A 10 9.80 2.61 -8.15
N ASP A 11 9.41 1.84 -9.16
CA ASP A 11 8.39 0.79 -8.98
C ASP A 11 8.84 -0.23 -7.93
N SER A 12 10.14 -0.51 -7.85
CA SER A 12 10.70 -1.44 -6.86
C SER A 12 10.45 -0.96 -5.43
N GLU A 13 10.61 0.34 -5.16
CA GLU A 13 10.32 0.90 -3.84
C GLU A 13 8.85 0.73 -3.49
N VAL A 14 7.95 1.02 -4.42
CA VAL A 14 6.52 0.90 -4.20
C VAL A 14 6.12 -0.57 -4.03
N GLN A 15 6.70 -1.48 -4.81
CA GLN A 15 6.45 -2.91 -4.65
C GLN A 15 6.87 -3.40 -3.27
N THR A 16 7.99 -2.92 -2.74
CA THR A 16 8.45 -3.27 -1.39
C THR A 16 7.43 -2.79 -0.34
N ILE A 17 6.93 -1.57 -0.49
CA ILE A 17 5.90 -1.03 0.42
C ILE A 17 4.63 -1.88 0.37
N VAL A 18 4.18 -2.24 -0.82
CA VAL A 18 2.97 -3.07 -1.01
C VAL A 18 3.17 -4.45 -0.39
N THR A 19 4.30 -5.09 -0.64
CA THR A 19 4.59 -6.40 -0.08
C THR A 19 4.64 -6.36 1.45
N THR A 20 5.24 -5.32 2.02
CA THR A 20 5.40 -5.18 3.46
C THR A 20 4.09 -4.84 4.16
N HIS A 21 3.29 -3.94 3.60
CA HIS A 21 2.18 -3.32 4.33
C HIS A 21 0.78 -3.72 3.83
N CYS A 22 0.66 -4.26 2.64
CA CYS A 22 -0.64 -4.59 2.04
C CYS A 22 -0.85 -6.09 1.86
N ALA A 23 0.14 -6.78 1.33
CA ALA A 23 -0.01 -8.17 0.90
C ALA A 23 -0.23 -9.15 2.05
N GLY A 24 0.19 -8.81 3.28
CA GLY A 24 -0.05 -9.68 4.43
C GLY A 24 -1.52 -10.02 4.63
N CYS A 25 -2.41 -9.05 4.41
CA CYS A 25 -3.86 -9.23 4.49
C CYS A 25 -4.50 -9.36 3.11
N HIS A 26 -4.03 -8.58 2.14
CA HIS A 26 -4.63 -8.46 0.81
C HIS A 26 -3.92 -9.35 -0.23
N ALA A 27 -3.67 -10.59 0.12
CA ALA A 27 -3.14 -11.60 -0.79
C ALA A 27 -4.22 -12.65 -1.05
N ALA A 28 -4.09 -13.39 -2.15
CA ALA A 28 -5.00 -14.51 -2.41
C ALA A 28 -4.98 -15.51 -1.24
N GLN A 29 -3.81 -15.68 -0.63
CA GLN A 29 -3.63 -16.49 0.58
C GLN A 29 -2.94 -15.63 1.64
N PRO A 30 -3.71 -14.86 2.46
CA PRO A 30 -3.13 -13.97 3.45
C PRO A 30 -2.24 -14.70 4.45
N THR A 31 -1.15 -14.07 4.82
CA THR A 31 -0.18 -14.63 5.79
C THR A 31 -0.36 -14.03 7.18
N MET A 32 -1.08 -12.92 7.30
CA MET A 32 -1.28 -12.29 8.61
C MET A 32 -2.31 -13.07 9.42
N ALA A 33 -2.01 -13.28 10.71
CA ALA A 33 -2.89 -14.01 11.62
C ALA A 33 -4.28 -13.38 11.68
N GLY A 34 -5.30 -14.20 11.65
CA GLY A 34 -6.69 -13.75 11.69
C GLY A 34 -7.34 -13.54 10.33
N PHE A 35 -6.58 -13.64 9.25
CA PHE A 35 -7.10 -13.47 7.89
C PHE A 35 -6.97 -14.76 7.11
N THR A 36 -8.11 -15.32 6.70
CA THR A 36 -8.16 -16.55 5.91
C THR A 36 -8.45 -16.28 4.43
N ALA A 37 -8.85 -15.06 4.12
CA ALA A 37 -9.12 -14.61 2.76
C ALA A 37 -8.84 -13.11 2.67
N PRO A 38 -8.59 -12.55 1.48
CA PRO A 38 -8.35 -11.12 1.35
C PRO A 38 -9.59 -10.33 1.77
N PRO A 39 -9.46 -9.31 2.65
CA PRO A 39 -10.60 -8.50 3.06
C PRO A 39 -11.34 -7.92 1.85
N LYS A 40 -12.66 -8.04 1.82
CA LYS A 40 -13.52 -7.56 0.73
C LYS A 40 -13.13 -8.11 -0.65
N GLY A 41 -12.37 -9.20 -0.70
CA GLY A 41 -11.89 -9.76 -1.96
C GLY A 41 -10.84 -8.93 -2.66
N ILE A 42 -10.26 -7.94 -1.99
CA ILE A 42 -9.26 -7.06 -2.59
C ILE A 42 -7.87 -7.68 -2.45
N ILE A 43 -7.22 -7.93 -3.58
CA ILE A 43 -5.87 -8.46 -3.62
C ILE A 43 -4.91 -7.32 -3.99
N LEU A 44 -3.86 -7.15 -3.19
CA LEU A 44 -2.85 -6.11 -3.37
C LEU A 44 -1.46 -6.74 -3.25
N GLU A 45 -1.10 -7.56 -4.25
CA GLU A 45 0.19 -8.26 -4.27
C GLU A 45 1.16 -7.64 -5.26
N THR A 46 0.65 -7.03 -6.34
CA THR A 46 1.46 -6.47 -7.42
C THR A 46 1.08 -5.01 -7.65
N LEU A 47 1.93 -4.30 -8.41
CA LEU A 47 1.62 -2.92 -8.78
C LEU A 47 0.39 -2.83 -9.68
N ALA A 48 0.13 -3.85 -10.51
CA ALA A 48 -1.08 -3.91 -11.31
C ALA A 48 -2.33 -3.97 -10.42
N ASP A 49 -2.26 -4.73 -9.33
CA ASP A 49 -3.35 -4.79 -8.36
C ASP A 49 -3.58 -3.43 -7.71
N VAL A 50 -2.50 -2.74 -7.35
CA VAL A 50 -2.57 -1.42 -6.73
C VAL A 50 -3.22 -0.42 -7.68
N LYS A 51 -2.88 -0.46 -8.96
CA LYS A 51 -3.50 0.41 -9.98
C LYS A 51 -4.99 0.11 -10.13
N LYS A 52 -5.38 -1.15 -10.07
CA LYS A 52 -6.77 -1.57 -10.18
C LYS A 52 -7.63 -0.96 -9.06
N TYR A 53 -7.07 -0.88 -7.86
CA TYR A 53 -7.75 -0.33 -6.69
C TYR A 53 -7.19 1.03 -6.26
N GLN A 54 -6.69 1.80 -7.21
CA GLN A 54 -5.97 3.04 -6.97
C GLN A 54 -6.71 4.01 -6.05
N ALA A 55 -7.98 4.25 -6.30
CA ALA A 55 -8.77 5.19 -5.50
C ALA A 55 -8.92 4.71 -4.05
N GLN A 56 -9.18 3.42 -3.85
CA GLN A 56 -9.34 2.84 -2.53
C GLN A 56 -8.02 2.84 -1.76
N VAL A 57 -6.92 2.48 -2.42
CA VAL A 57 -5.58 2.49 -1.79
C VAL A 57 -5.23 3.91 -1.37
N TYR A 58 -5.46 4.89 -2.22
CA TYR A 58 -5.18 6.29 -1.89
C TYR A 58 -6.02 6.74 -0.68
N ALA A 59 -7.33 6.50 -0.73
CA ALA A 59 -8.23 6.94 0.33
C ALA A 59 -7.90 6.32 1.69
N GLN A 60 -7.48 5.05 1.72
CA GLN A 60 -7.27 4.31 2.96
C GLN A 60 -5.85 4.39 3.51
N SER A 61 -4.85 4.61 2.66
CA SER A 61 -3.44 4.54 3.06
C SER A 61 -2.68 5.84 2.88
N VAL A 62 -3.20 6.79 2.11
CA VAL A 62 -2.53 8.06 1.84
C VAL A 62 -3.34 9.23 2.40
N ALA A 63 -4.59 9.39 1.95
CA ALA A 63 -5.46 10.46 2.43
C ALA A 63 -5.88 10.26 3.89
N SER A 64 -5.88 9.01 4.36
CA SER A 64 -6.11 8.67 5.75
C SER A 64 -5.08 7.61 6.19
N GLN A 65 -5.17 7.19 7.45
CA GLN A 65 -4.31 6.13 7.99
C GLN A 65 -5.15 4.90 8.38
N ALA A 66 -6.28 4.69 7.71
CA ALA A 66 -7.14 3.56 7.99
C ALA A 66 -6.45 2.23 7.69
N MET A 67 -5.60 2.19 6.66
CA MET A 67 -4.82 1.03 6.30
C MET A 67 -3.32 1.36 6.30
N PRO A 68 -2.45 0.44 6.68
CA PRO A 68 -2.76 -0.89 7.25
C PRO A 68 -3.55 -0.76 8.56
N ILE A 69 -4.44 -1.71 8.84
CA ILE A 69 -5.30 -1.66 10.03
C ILE A 69 -4.44 -1.55 11.30
N GLY A 70 -4.74 -0.53 12.12
CA GLY A 70 -4.01 -0.27 13.36
C GLY A 70 -2.53 0.01 13.15
N ASN A 71 -2.11 0.22 11.92
CA ASN A 71 -0.71 0.36 11.51
C ASN A 71 0.17 -0.77 12.05
N MET A 72 -0.36 -1.99 12.01
CA MET A 72 0.30 -3.17 12.57
C MET A 72 1.64 -3.47 11.92
N THR A 73 1.80 -3.11 10.65
CA THR A 73 3.05 -3.29 9.91
C THR A 73 3.98 -2.10 10.03
N GLN A 74 3.57 -1.06 10.76
CA GLN A 74 4.38 0.14 11.03
C GLN A 74 4.76 0.91 9.76
N MET A 75 3.78 1.15 8.91
CA MET A 75 3.98 1.99 7.73
C MET A 75 4.30 3.41 8.16
N THR A 76 5.40 3.96 7.62
CA THR A 76 5.88 5.29 8.00
C THR A 76 5.19 6.39 7.19
N PRO A 77 5.18 7.64 7.68
CA PRO A 77 4.69 8.76 6.90
C PRO A 77 5.41 8.93 5.56
N ASN A 78 6.71 8.65 5.52
CA ASN A 78 7.48 8.71 4.28
C ASN A 78 7.03 7.66 3.28
N GLU A 79 6.76 6.44 3.75
CA GLU A 79 6.23 5.38 2.89
C GLU A 79 4.86 5.75 2.32
N ARG A 80 3.99 6.38 3.12
CA ARG A 80 2.69 6.88 2.66
C ARG A 80 2.85 7.97 1.59
N ALA A 81 3.84 8.85 1.77
CA ALA A 81 4.14 9.91 0.79
C ALA A 81 4.66 9.32 -0.52
N ILE A 82 5.54 8.33 -0.44
CA ILE A 82 6.06 7.63 -1.62
C ILE A 82 4.91 6.95 -2.39
N LEU A 83 4.07 6.21 -1.68
CA LEU A 83 2.92 5.54 -2.29
C LEU A 83 1.97 6.55 -2.92
N GLY A 84 1.65 7.63 -2.22
CA GLY A 84 0.77 8.68 -2.71
C GLY A 84 1.29 9.33 -3.97
N HIS A 85 2.57 9.66 -4.02
CA HIS A 85 3.19 10.26 -5.20
C HIS A 85 3.13 9.31 -6.39
N TRP A 86 3.44 8.04 -6.17
CA TRP A 86 3.37 7.03 -7.23
C TRP A 86 1.95 6.88 -7.77
N LEU A 87 0.94 6.84 -6.88
CA LEU A 87 -0.46 6.74 -7.28
C LEU A 87 -0.90 7.95 -8.10
N GLU A 88 -0.43 9.15 -7.75
CA GLU A 88 -0.79 10.37 -8.45
C GLU A 88 -0.15 10.46 -9.84
N THR A 89 0.99 9.81 -10.05
CA THR A 89 1.75 9.88 -11.30
C THR A 89 1.59 8.64 -12.19
N ASN A 90 0.82 7.67 -11.75
CA ASN A 90 0.54 6.45 -12.52
C ASN A 90 -0.98 6.16 -12.67
#